data_9af82c5025cbf4c678f15ab28558ca53
#
_entry.id   9af82c5025cbf4c678f15ab28558ca53
#
_cell.length_a   1.000
_cell.length_b   1.000
_cell.length_c   1.000
_cell.angle_alpha   90.00
_cell.angle_beta   90.00
_cell.angle_gamma   90.00
#
_symmetry.space_group_name_H-M   'P 1'
#
loop_
_entity.id
_entity.type
_entity.pdbx_description
1 polymer ?
#
loop_
_entity_poly.entity_id
_entity_poly.type
_entity_poly.pdbx_seq_one_letter_code
_entity_poly.pdbx_strand_id
1 'polypeptide(L)'
;MEQFTIGIDVGGTKTAYGVLDSNRNVIRRLVHSSNADFPPETFFDLIASNVKELMSGCNVKTENLLGVGLGMPSFILYDEGRVVKSVNLVKIKDFPVRSYLSQKLGTIPVVLDNDARAAGLAEYRYGAGIGFDKMFYCPLSTGISSALFINGKPFRGTYGWAGESGHMIATPGEGVECGCENRGCFMSLCSGSMIVKHIKKWIAAGESTIMTELAGGLDNIDTLVLEKAYDKNDPMAIKALNQMTHWLGIWFYNLYVSFNVNCFIIGGGLVNMGEKFLDPIRRTFDEYNRDERPVYFKIAQSGEDYGILGAAELVYCNMGENNK
;
A
#
# COMPACT_ATOMS: atom_id res chain seq x y z
N MET A 1 -26.41 -19.08 12.61
CA MET A 1 -26.55 -18.59 11.22
C MET A 1 -25.17 -18.31 10.70
N GLU A 2 -24.90 -18.65 9.46
CA GLU A 2 -23.62 -18.39 8.82
C GLU A 2 -23.43 -16.88 8.66
N GLN A 3 -22.24 -16.38 8.98
CA GLN A 3 -21.90 -14.95 8.93
C GLN A 3 -20.90 -14.70 7.82
N PHE A 4 -21.06 -13.57 7.15
CA PHE A 4 -20.24 -13.16 6.01
C PHE A 4 -19.64 -11.78 6.23
N THR A 5 -18.56 -11.48 5.52
CA THR A 5 -18.02 -10.14 5.35
C THR A 5 -17.78 -9.85 3.88
N ILE A 6 -17.77 -8.59 3.49
CA ILE A 6 -17.33 -8.18 2.17
C ILE A 6 -16.08 -7.32 2.32
N GLY A 7 -15.02 -7.72 1.60
CA GLY A 7 -13.82 -6.92 1.44
C GLY A 7 -13.76 -6.27 0.07
N ILE A 8 -13.35 -5.01 0.02
CA ILE A 8 -13.21 -4.23 -1.21
C ILE A 8 -11.82 -3.60 -1.23
N ASP A 9 -11.03 -3.99 -2.22
CA ASP A 9 -9.71 -3.42 -2.50
C ASP A 9 -9.84 -2.43 -3.66
N VAL A 10 -9.76 -1.14 -3.34
CA VAL A 10 -9.93 -0.05 -4.29
C VAL A 10 -8.56 0.39 -4.80
N GLY A 11 -8.20 -0.01 -6.02
CA GLY A 11 -7.03 0.48 -6.71
C GLY A 11 -7.33 1.64 -7.67
N GLY A 12 -6.31 2.27 -8.22
CA GLY A 12 -6.48 3.36 -9.19
C GLY A 12 -7.04 2.91 -10.54
N THR A 13 -6.80 1.66 -10.93
CA THR A 13 -7.20 1.13 -12.24
C THR A 13 -8.34 0.13 -12.11
N LYS A 14 -8.30 -0.74 -11.11
CA LYS A 14 -9.28 -1.78 -10.84
C LYS A 14 -9.70 -1.78 -9.38
N THR A 15 -10.94 -2.13 -9.11
CA THR A 15 -11.49 -2.41 -7.78
C THR A 15 -11.88 -3.87 -7.70
N ALA A 16 -11.35 -4.58 -6.71
CA ALA A 16 -11.64 -5.97 -6.44
C ALA A 16 -12.56 -6.10 -5.23
N TYR A 17 -13.52 -7.00 -5.31
CA TYR A 17 -14.52 -7.27 -4.29
C TYR A 17 -14.52 -8.75 -3.96
N GLY A 18 -14.77 -9.11 -2.72
CA GLY A 18 -14.96 -10.49 -2.32
C GLY A 18 -15.94 -10.66 -1.18
N VAL A 19 -16.73 -11.71 -1.26
CA VAL A 19 -17.54 -12.20 -0.13
C VAL A 19 -16.74 -13.28 0.59
N LEU A 20 -16.62 -13.15 1.90
CA LEU A 20 -15.91 -14.10 2.75
C LEU A 20 -16.90 -14.78 3.70
N ASP A 21 -16.70 -16.08 3.88
CA ASP A 21 -17.39 -16.86 4.92
C ASP A 21 -16.79 -16.60 6.33
N SER A 22 -17.35 -17.25 7.33
CA SER A 22 -16.88 -17.16 8.74
C SER A 22 -15.45 -17.70 8.94
N ASN A 23 -14.96 -18.55 8.02
CA ASN A 23 -13.60 -19.10 8.02
C ASN A 23 -12.62 -18.22 7.22
N ARG A 24 -13.05 -17.07 6.72
CA ARG A 24 -12.25 -16.14 5.86
C ARG A 24 -11.95 -16.69 4.46
N ASN A 25 -12.67 -17.71 4.00
CA ASN A 25 -12.54 -18.15 2.61
C ASN A 25 -13.27 -17.17 1.70
N VAL A 26 -12.63 -16.76 0.62
CA VAL A 26 -13.30 -15.96 -0.44
C VAL A 26 -14.18 -16.89 -1.24
N ILE A 27 -15.51 -16.82 -1.03
CA ILE A 27 -16.51 -17.68 -1.69
C ILE A 27 -16.97 -17.11 -3.03
N ARG A 28 -16.83 -15.81 -3.25
CA ARG A 28 -17.11 -15.16 -4.52
C ARG A 28 -16.24 -13.92 -4.69
N ARG A 29 -15.76 -13.70 -5.91
CA ARG A 29 -14.96 -12.55 -6.31
C ARG A 29 -15.61 -11.82 -7.48
N LEU A 30 -15.42 -10.50 -7.50
CA LEU A 30 -15.81 -9.61 -8.58
C LEU A 30 -14.68 -8.58 -8.79
N VAL A 31 -14.36 -8.27 -10.03
CA VAL A 31 -13.35 -7.24 -10.36
C VAL A 31 -13.91 -6.35 -11.46
N HIS A 32 -13.86 -5.04 -11.21
CA HIS A 32 -14.27 -4.01 -12.17
C HIS A 32 -13.19 -2.95 -12.36
N SER A 33 -13.28 -2.20 -13.45
CA SER A 33 -12.53 -0.96 -13.59
C SER A 33 -12.90 0.02 -12.49
N SER A 34 -11.92 0.71 -11.91
CA SER A 34 -12.19 1.74 -10.87
C SER A 34 -12.86 2.98 -11.43
N ASN A 35 -12.77 3.24 -12.74
CA ASN A 35 -13.34 4.45 -13.35
C ASN A 35 -12.96 5.72 -12.57
N ALA A 36 -11.65 5.93 -12.41
CA ALA A 36 -11.06 6.95 -11.53
C ALA A 36 -11.53 8.40 -11.81
N ASP A 37 -12.09 8.63 -13.00
CA ASP A 37 -12.63 9.94 -13.44
C ASP A 37 -14.08 10.18 -13.01
N PHE A 38 -14.74 9.21 -12.39
CA PHE A 38 -16.11 9.39 -11.94
C PHE A 38 -16.20 10.40 -10.80
N PRO A 39 -17.30 11.20 -10.73
CA PRO A 39 -17.64 11.94 -9.52
C PRO A 39 -17.74 10.99 -8.31
N PRO A 40 -17.47 11.47 -7.08
CA PRO A 40 -17.50 10.63 -5.89
C PRO A 40 -18.81 9.86 -5.72
N GLU A 41 -19.95 10.52 -5.89
CA GLU A 41 -21.27 9.89 -5.76
C GLU A 41 -21.44 8.73 -6.74
N THR A 42 -21.10 8.94 -8.02
CA THR A 42 -21.20 7.91 -9.07
C THR A 42 -20.26 6.73 -8.75
N PHE A 43 -19.05 7.04 -8.28
CA PHE A 43 -18.07 6.02 -7.91
C PHE A 43 -18.59 5.14 -6.76
N PHE A 44 -19.09 5.74 -5.69
CA PHE A 44 -19.58 4.99 -4.54
C PHE A 44 -20.97 4.38 -4.76
N ASP A 45 -21.79 4.91 -5.66
CA ASP A 45 -23.02 4.24 -6.11
C ASP A 45 -22.72 2.94 -6.86
N LEU A 46 -21.67 2.94 -7.69
CA LEU A 46 -21.19 1.71 -8.35
C LEU A 46 -20.69 0.70 -7.31
N ILE A 47 -19.92 1.13 -6.31
CA ILE A 47 -19.49 0.25 -5.22
C ILE A 47 -20.71 -0.36 -4.50
N ALA A 48 -21.69 0.45 -4.14
CA ALA A 48 -22.90 -0.05 -3.48
C ALA A 48 -23.71 -1.04 -4.35
N SER A 49 -23.78 -0.79 -5.65
CA SER A 49 -24.40 -1.70 -6.62
C SER A 49 -23.68 -3.05 -6.69
N ASN A 50 -22.36 -3.03 -6.78
CA ASN A 50 -21.54 -4.24 -6.83
C ASN A 50 -21.62 -5.07 -5.54
N VAL A 51 -21.72 -4.40 -4.37
CA VAL A 51 -21.96 -5.07 -3.08
C VAL A 51 -23.30 -5.81 -3.11
N LYS A 52 -24.36 -5.16 -3.59
CA LYS A 52 -25.70 -5.78 -3.69
C LYS A 52 -25.72 -6.95 -4.69
N GLU A 53 -25.01 -6.82 -5.80
CA GLU A 53 -24.83 -7.90 -6.78
C GLU A 53 -24.13 -9.12 -6.15
N LEU A 54 -23.06 -8.89 -5.41
CA LEU A 54 -22.33 -9.96 -4.71
C LEU A 54 -23.20 -10.65 -3.68
N MET A 55 -23.93 -9.89 -2.84
CA MET A 55 -24.85 -10.45 -1.85
C MET A 55 -25.92 -11.32 -2.51
N SER A 56 -26.55 -10.80 -3.56
CA SER A 56 -27.58 -11.55 -4.32
C SER A 56 -27.02 -12.82 -4.93
N GLY A 57 -25.84 -12.73 -5.54
CA GLY A 57 -25.19 -13.87 -6.20
C GLY A 57 -24.70 -14.98 -5.26
N CYS A 58 -24.56 -14.68 -3.96
CA CYS A 58 -24.21 -15.64 -2.91
C CYS A 58 -25.39 -15.98 -1.98
N ASN A 59 -26.60 -15.46 -2.24
CA ASN A 59 -27.76 -15.55 -1.34
C ASN A 59 -27.46 -15.04 0.08
N VAL A 60 -26.56 -14.05 0.21
CA VAL A 60 -26.23 -13.42 1.50
C VAL A 60 -27.28 -12.39 1.82
N LYS A 61 -27.96 -12.57 2.96
CA LYS A 61 -28.94 -11.62 3.48
C LYS A 61 -28.27 -10.55 4.33
N THR A 62 -28.88 -9.39 4.44
CA THR A 62 -28.38 -8.26 5.24
C THR A 62 -28.10 -8.65 6.70
N GLU A 63 -28.99 -9.43 7.31
CA GLU A 63 -28.86 -9.92 8.68
C GLU A 63 -27.66 -10.86 8.91
N ASN A 64 -27.14 -11.45 7.86
CA ASN A 64 -25.98 -12.37 7.90
C ASN A 64 -24.66 -11.68 7.54
N LEU A 65 -24.69 -10.42 7.08
CA LEU A 65 -23.49 -9.67 6.71
C LEU A 65 -23.00 -8.84 7.89
N LEU A 66 -21.82 -9.17 8.40
CA LEU A 66 -21.19 -8.43 9.52
C LEU A 66 -20.78 -7.01 9.15
N GLY A 67 -20.42 -6.79 7.89
CA GLY A 67 -20.06 -5.49 7.38
C GLY A 67 -19.32 -5.54 6.05
N VAL A 68 -19.04 -4.35 5.54
CA VAL A 68 -18.25 -4.10 4.32
C VAL A 68 -17.00 -3.31 4.70
N GLY A 69 -15.84 -3.86 4.40
CA GLY A 69 -14.55 -3.21 4.58
C GLY A 69 -13.99 -2.71 3.26
N LEU A 70 -13.42 -1.50 3.25
CA LEU A 70 -12.78 -0.90 2.08
C LEU A 70 -11.32 -0.54 2.39
N GLY A 71 -10.37 -1.02 1.57
CA GLY A 71 -9.01 -0.51 1.48
C GLY A 71 -8.92 0.48 0.32
N MET A 72 -8.42 1.70 0.54
CA MET A 72 -8.34 2.74 -0.50
C MET A 72 -7.02 3.49 -0.46
N PRO A 73 -6.42 3.86 -1.62
CA PRO A 73 -5.18 4.65 -1.69
C PRO A 73 -5.47 6.13 -1.39
N SER A 74 -5.78 6.44 -0.12
CA SER A 74 -6.33 7.72 0.28
C SER A 74 -5.87 8.15 1.67
N PHE A 75 -5.87 9.47 1.91
CA PHE A 75 -5.80 10.05 3.25
C PHE A 75 -7.20 10.01 3.87
N ILE A 76 -7.36 9.26 4.94
CA ILE A 76 -8.66 8.95 5.54
C ILE A 76 -8.69 9.41 6.99
N LEU A 77 -9.69 10.19 7.36
CA LEU A 77 -10.10 10.44 8.74
C LEU A 77 -10.93 9.23 9.19
N TYR A 78 -10.25 8.27 9.84
CA TYR A 78 -10.83 6.97 10.16
C TYR A 78 -12.09 7.06 11.01
N ASP A 79 -12.07 7.87 12.07
CA ASP A 79 -13.21 8.01 12.99
C ASP A 79 -14.44 8.61 12.31
N GLU A 80 -14.24 9.54 11.38
CA GLU A 80 -15.31 10.14 10.58
C GLU A 80 -15.75 9.25 9.41
N GLY A 81 -14.89 8.32 8.98
CA GLY A 81 -15.11 7.55 7.76
C GLY A 81 -15.10 8.42 6.49
N ARG A 82 -14.22 9.42 6.47
CA ARG A 82 -14.12 10.46 5.45
C ARG A 82 -12.80 10.36 4.70
N VAL A 83 -12.86 10.38 3.38
CA VAL A 83 -11.67 10.57 2.53
C VAL A 83 -11.37 12.05 2.41
N VAL A 84 -10.19 12.49 2.86
CA VAL A 84 -9.74 13.88 2.71
C VAL A 84 -9.27 14.11 1.27
N LYS A 85 -8.40 13.24 0.79
CA LYS A 85 -7.96 13.22 -0.63
C LYS A 85 -7.48 11.82 -1.01
N SER A 86 -7.63 11.48 -2.27
CA SER A 86 -7.04 10.27 -2.85
C SER A 86 -5.96 10.65 -3.86
N VAL A 87 -4.88 9.86 -3.90
CA VAL A 87 -3.76 10.09 -4.81
C VAL A 87 -4.11 9.61 -6.22
N ASN A 88 -4.74 8.43 -6.31
CA ASN A 88 -5.03 7.76 -7.59
C ASN A 88 -6.47 7.99 -8.07
N LEU A 89 -7.35 8.50 -7.22
CA LEU A 89 -8.77 8.79 -7.50
C LEU A 89 -9.00 10.27 -7.26
N VAL A 90 -8.40 11.11 -8.09
CA VAL A 90 -8.25 12.56 -7.87
C VAL A 90 -9.56 13.33 -7.72
N LYS A 91 -10.68 12.79 -8.21
CA LYS A 91 -12.02 13.34 -8.04
C LYS A 91 -12.56 13.15 -6.62
N ILE A 92 -12.05 12.14 -5.87
CA ILE A 92 -12.49 11.86 -4.51
C ILE A 92 -11.73 12.75 -3.54
N LYS A 93 -12.39 13.81 -3.12
CA LYS A 93 -11.84 14.80 -2.19
C LYS A 93 -12.95 15.23 -1.21
N ASP A 94 -12.60 15.28 0.07
CA ASP A 94 -13.48 15.67 1.19
C ASP A 94 -14.84 14.97 1.15
N PHE A 95 -14.84 13.64 0.97
CA PHE A 95 -16.06 12.87 0.77
C PHE A 95 -16.37 11.94 1.96
N PRO A 96 -17.61 11.96 2.52
CA PRO A 96 -17.99 11.19 3.70
C PRO A 96 -18.39 9.75 3.32
N VAL A 97 -17.42 8.92 2.96
CA VAL A 97 -17.61 7.58 2.36
C VAL A 97 -18.46 6.67 3.24
N ARG A 98 -18.15 6.60 4.55
CA ARG A 98 -18.87 5.71 5.48
C ARG A 98 -20.35 6.04 5.53
N SER A 99 -20.71 7.29 5.78
CA SER A 99 -22.12 7.70 5.87
C SER A 99 -22.85 7.58 4.55
N TYR A 100 -22.18 7.91 3.44
CA TYR A 100 -22.75 7.76 2.10
C TYR A 100 -23.08 6.31 1.76
N LEU A 101 -22.12 5.40 1.95
CA LEU A 101 -22.34 3.97 1.68
C LEU A 101 -23.35 3.35 2.66
N SER A 102 -23.34 3.76 3.93
CA SER A 102 -24.34 3.29 4.90
C SER A 102 -25.77 3.66 4.49
N GLN A 103 -25.99 4.85 3.90
CA GLN A 103 -27.31 5.22 3.34
C GLN A 103 -27.73 4.33 2.16
N LYS A 104 -26.75 3.91 1.33
CA LYS A 104 -27.01 3.07 0.14
C LYS A 104 -27.19 1.59 0.48
N LEU A 105 -26.52 1.11 1.53
CA LEU A 105 -26.49 -0.28 1.95
C LEU A 105 -27.41 -0.58 3.15
N GLY A 106 -28.08 0.44 3.69
CA GLY A 106 -28.98 0.30 4.83
C GLY A 106 -28.23 0.12 6.15
N THR A 107 -28.57 -0.90 6.93
CA THR A 107 -28.01 -1.14 8.27
C THR A 107 -26.63 -1.84 8.27
N ILE A 108 -26.05 -2.11 7.09
CA ILE A 108 -24.77 -2.80 6.98
C ILE A 108 -23.63 -1.87 7.45
N PRO A 109 -22.82 -2.30 8.45
CA PRO A 109 -21.67 -1.53 8.89
C PRO A 109 -20.65 -1.35 7.75
N VAL A 110 -20.11 -0.14 7.58
CA VAL A 110 -19.07 0.18 6.61
C VAL A 110 -17.82 0.64 7.33
N VAL A 111 -16.70 0.01 7.05
CA VAL A 111 -15.38 0.36 7.59
C VAL A 111 -14.44 0.64 6.43
N LEU A 112 -13.71 1.77 6.48
CA LEU A 112 -12.71 2.07 5.46
C LEU A 112 -11.39 2.46 6.11
N ASP A 113 -10.30 2.08 5.45
CA ASP A 113 -8.95 2.46 5.84
C ASP A 113 -8.04 2.56 4.59
N ASN A 114 -6.83 3.05 4.79
CA ASN A 114 -5.82 3.09 3.74
C ASN A 114 -5.49 1.67 3.23
N ASP A 115 -5.22 1.55 1.93
CA ASP A 115 -4.90 0.29 1.24
C ASP A 115 -3.68 -0.43 1.83
N ALA A 116 -2.61 0.30 2.21
CA ALA A 116 -1.44 -0.31 2.85
C ALA A 116 -1.78 -0.89 4.23
N ARG A 117 -2.71 -0.27 4.98
CA ARG A 117 -3.17 -0.85 6.26
C ARG A 117 -4.05 -2.08 6.03
N ALA A 118 -4.93 -2.06 5.04
CA ALA A 118 -5.70 -3.23 4.68
C ALA A 118 -4.78 -4.39 4.26
N ALA A 119 -3.85 -4.18 3.32
CA ALA A 119 -2.91 -5.20 2.89
C ALA A 119 -2.02 -5.70 4.04
N GLY A 120 -1.50 -4.80 4.87
CA GLY A 120 -0.71 -5.16 6.04
C GLY A 120 -1.49 -5.96 7.07
N LEU A 121 -2.79 -5.76 7.20
CA LEU A 121 -3.65 -6.54 8.08
C LEU A 121 -3.81 -7.98 7.57
N ALA A 122 -3.91 -8.18 6.25
CA ALA A 122 -3.88 -9.51 5.65
C ALA A 122 -2.54 -10.21 5.92
N GLU A 123 -1.41 -9.51 5.75
CA GLU A 123 -0.09 -10.08 6.06
C GLU A 123 0.06 -10.43 7.54
N TYR A 124 -0.47 -9.62 8.44
CA TYR A 124 -0.47 -9.89 9.86
C TYR A 124 -1.26 -11.16 10.21
N ARG A 125 -2.42 -11.36 9.59
CA ARG A 125 -3.34 -12.46 9.88
C ARG A 125 -3.01 -13.75 9.14
N TYR A 126 -2.59 -13.66 7.88
CA TYR A 126 -2.55 -14.79 6.96
C TYR A 126 -1.19 -14.96 6.28
N GLY A 127 -0.30 -13.96 6.39
CA GLY A 127 0.92 -13.90 5.62
C GLY A 127 2.20 -13.91 6.44
N ALA A 128 3.19 -13.19 5.96
CA ALA A 128 4.55 -13.16 6.50
C ALA A 128 4.64 -12.55 7.91
N GLY A 129 3.59 -11.85 8.37
CA GLY A 129 3.50 -11.24 9.70
C GLY A 129 3.04 -12.17 10.82
N ILE A 130 2.64 -13.42 10.51
CA ILE A 130 2.21 -14.38 11.53
C ILE A 130 3.33 -14.61 12.55
N GLY A 131 2.97 -14.51 13.84
CA GLY A 131 3.88 -14.71 14.97
C GLY A 131 4.59 -13.45 15.47
N PHE A 132 4.32 -12.28 14.87
CA PHE A 132 4.86 -11.01 15.35
C PHE A 132 3.76 -10.13 15.96
N ASP A 133 3.95 -9.70 17.21
CA ASP A 133 3.02 -8.77 17.88
C ASP A 133 3.10 -7.35 17.30
N LYS A 134 4.26 -6.98 16.79
CA LYS A 134 4.55 -5.68 16.20
C LYS A 134 5.25 -5.87 14.87
N MET A 135 4.76 -5.19 13.85
CA MET A 135 5.39 -5.21 12.52
C MET A 135 5.11 -3.93 11.74
N PHE A 136 5.96 -3.67 10.77
CA PHE A 136 5.66 -2.77 9.67
C PHE A 136 5.30 -3.56 8.41
N TYR A 137 4.24 -3.16 7.73
CA TYR A 137 4.02 -3.49 6.33
C TYR A 137 4.50 -2.32 5.47
N CYS A 138 5.38 -2.58 4.53
CA CYS A 138 6.10 -1.58 3.75
C CYS A 138 5.90 -1.83 2.26
N PRO A 139 4.87 -1.28 1.61
CA PRO A 139 4.72 -1.39 0.16
C PRO A 139 5.74 -0.51 -0.54
N LEU A 140 6.65 -1.13 -1.31
CA LEU A 140 7.65 -0.51 -2.15
C LEU A 140 7.26 -0.71 -3.63
N SER A 141 6.85 0.37 -4.28
CA SER A 141 6.36 0.35 -5.66
C SER A 141 6.60 1.72 -6.33
N THR A 142 5.64 2.26 -7.07
CA THR A 142 5.68 3.66 -7.54
C THR A 142 5.91 4.65 -6.41
N GLY A 143 5.34 4.36 -5.23
CA GLY A 143 5.55 5.09 -3.98
C GLY A 143 6.20 4.24 -2.91
N ILE A 144 6.40 4.86 -1.73
CA ILE A 144 6.90 4.25 -0.50
C ILE A 144 5.97 4.69 0.63
N SER A 145 5.46 3.74 1.39
CA SER A 145 4.73 4.00 2.62
C SER A 145 4.97 2.91 3.65
N SER A 146 4.45 3.07 4.84
CA SER A 146 4.47 2.02 5.85
C SER A 146 3.14 1.98 6.61
N ALA A 147 2.76 0.80 7.08
CA ALA A 147 1.68 0.63 8.03
C ALA A 147 2.22 -0.08 9.27
N LEU A 148 2.13 0.58 10.42
CA LEU A 148 2.55 0.03 11.71
C LEU A 148 1.42 -0.76 12.33
N PHE A 149 1.72 -1.98 12.77
CA PHE A 149 0.81 -2.84 13.53
C PHE A 149 1.35 -3.07 14.94
N ILE A 150 0.49 -2.92 15.93
CA ILE A 150 0.79 -3.16 17.34
C ILE A 150 -0.30 -4.07 17.90
N ASN A 151 0.07 -5.28 18.34
CA ASN A 151 -0.85 -6.29 18.87
C ASN A 151 -2.05 -6.56 17.92
N GLY A 152 -1.76 -6.66 16.62
CA GLY A 152 -2.74 -6.97 15.58
C GLY A 152 -3.64 -5.83 15.16
N LYS A 153 -3.36 -4.61 15.60
CA LYS A 153 -4.14 -3.42 15.24
C LYS A 153 -3.29 -2.43 14.47
N PRO A 154 -3.80 -1.86 13.37
CA PRO A 154 -3.11 -0.81 12.65
C PRO A 154 -3.03 0.46 13.52
N PHE A 155 -1.83 1.02 13.63
CA PHE A 155 -1.61 2.30 14.28
C PHE A 155 -1.92 3.43 13.28
N ARG A 156 -2.95 4.22 13.56
CA ARG A 156 -3.45 5.26 12.64
C ARG A 156 -2.94 6.66 12.96
N GLY A 157 -2.46 6.89 14.20
CA GLY A 157 -2.17 8.24 14.69
C GLY A 157 -3.44 9.06 14.90
N THR A 158 -3.27 10.32 15.26
CA THR A 158 -4.41 11.21 15.63
C THR A 158 -5.35 11.49 14.45
N TYR A 159 -4.81 11.67 13.25
CA TYR A 159 -5.59 12.03 12.06
C TYR A 159 -5.73 10.90 11.02
N GLY A 160 -5.32 9.69 11.37
CA GLY A 160 -5.39 8.56 10.46
C GLY A 160 -4.26 8.48 9.42
N TRP A 161 -3.17 9.26 9.57
CA TRP A 161 -2.10 9.35 8.56
C TRP A 161 -0.76 8.80 9.02
N ALA A 162 -0.72 8.09 10.14
CA ALA A 162 0.49 7.38 10.53
C ALA A 162 0.89 6.38 9.43
N GLY A 163 2.19 6.36 9.12
CA GLY A 163 2.71 5.49 8.06
C GLY A 163 3.08 6.21 6.76
N GLU A 164 2.83 7.53 6.64
CA GLU A 164 3.32 8.35 5.53
C GLU A 164 4.83 8.60 5.63
N SER A 165 5.57 7.58 6.06
CA SER A 165 7.00 7.63 6.38
C SER A 165 7.90 7.84 5.17
N GLY A 166 7.42 7.54 3.96
CA GLY A 166 8.11 7.92 2.73
C GLY A 166 8.31 9.43 2.58
N HIS A 167 7.50 10.25 3.28
CA HIS A 167 7.61 11.70 3.29
C HIS A 167 8.51 12.27 4.40
N MET A 168 9.14 11.42 5.23
CA MET A 168 10.20 11.90 6.14
C MET A 168 11.35 12.49 5.34
N ILE A 169 11.83 13.68 5.77
CA ILE A 169 12.92 14.40 5.11
C ILE A 169 14.27 13.78 5.50
N ALA A 170 15.02 13.32 4.51
CA ALA A 170 16.37 12.78 4.67
C ALA A 170 17.46 13.80 4.26
N THR A 171 17.25 14.52 3.16
CA THR A 171 18.18 15.52 2.60
C THR A 171 17.44 16.82 2.27
N PRO A 172 17.28 17.73 3.23
CA PRO A 172 16.47 18.93 3.05
C PRO A 172 16.86 19.74 1.80
N GLY A 173 15.88 19.99 0.92
CA GLY A 173 16.07 20.80 -0.29
C GLY A 173 16.73 20.09 -1.48
N GLU A 174 17.20 18.86 -1.32
CA GLU A 174 17.89 18.11 -2.39
C GLU A 174 16.95 17.24 -3.25
N GLY A 175 17.48 16.76 -4.36
CA GLY A 175 16.83 15.78 -5.22
C GLY A 175 15.73 16.34 -6.12
N VAL A 176 14.79 15.48 -6.49
CA VAL A 176 13.61 15.82 -7.29
C VAL A 176 12.45 16.22 -6.39
N GLU A 177 11.54 17.03 -6.91
CA GLU A 177 10.35 17.42 -6.19
C GLU A 177 9.38 16.25 -6.02
N CYS A 178 8.93 16.05 -4.79
CA CYS A 178 7.96 15.04 -4.42
C CYS A 178 6.52 15.53 -4.68
N GLY A 179 5.58 14.60 -4.85
CA GLY A 179 4.15 14.92 -4.89
C GLY A 179 3.57 15.55 -3.62
N CYS A 180 4.34 15.58 -2.51
CA CYS A 180 4.02 16.33 -1.29
C CYS A 180 4.58 17.76 -1.30
N GLU A 181 5.09 18.23 -2.45
CA GLU A 181 5.68 19.56 -2.67
C GLU A 181 7.01 19.82 -1.95
N ASN A 182 7.52 18.82 -1.18
CA ASN A 182 8.84 18.88 -0.55
C ASN A 182 9.93 18.28 -1.45
N ARG A 183 11.19 18.56 -1.11
CA ARG A 183 12.39 17.93 -1.68
C ARG A 183 13.17 17.21 -0.58
N GLY A 184 13.84 16.10 -0.96
CA GLY A 184 14.70 15.35 -0.05
C GLY A 184 13.96 14.44 0.93
N CYS A 185 12.69 14.16 0.73
CA CYS A 185 12.02 13.07 1.43
C CYS A 185 12.41 11.72 0.82
N PHE A 186 12.35 10.63 1.60
CA PHE A 186 12.68 9.29 1.10
C PHE A 186 11.91 8.93 -0.17
N MET A 187 10.63 9.29 -0.25
CA MET A 187 9.82 9.13 -1.46
C MET A 187 10.52 9.70 -2.70
N SER A 188 11.04 10.94 -2.61
CA SER A 188 11.70 11.63 -3.73
C SER A 188 13.08 11.08 -4.07
N LEU A 189 13.72 10.38 -3.14
CA LEU A 189 15.07 9.84 -3.31
C LEU A 189 15.09 8.42 -3.88
N CYS A 190 14.09 7.58 -3.52
CA CYS A 190 14.20 6.16 -3.73
C CYS A 190 12.89 5.41 -4.05
N SER A 191 11.75 6.09 -4.27
CA SER A 191 10.57 5.38 -4.77
C SER A 191 10.69 5.05 -6.26
N GLY A 192 9.94 4.05 -6.72
CA GLY A 192 10.01 3.58 -8.10
C GLY A 192 9.72 4.67 -9.13
N SER A 193 8.71 5.51 -8.90
CA SER A 193 8.41 6.62 -9.82
C SER A 193 9.47 7.71 -9.78
N MET A 194 10.07 7.98 -8.62
CA MET A 194 11.05 9.05 -8.47
C MET A 194 12.42 8.63 -8.97
N ILE A 195 12.84 7.38 -8.81
CA ILE A 195 14.11 6.91 -9.40
C ILE A 195 14.05 7.02 -10.94
N VAL A 196 12.91 6.76 -11.56
CA VAL A 196 12.71 6.99 -12.99
C VAL A 196 12.89 8.47 -13.35
N LYS A 197 12.40 9.41 -12.53
CA LYS A 197 12.64 10.84 -12.73
C LYS A 197 14.13 11.20 -12.59
N HIS A 198 14.85 10.59 -11.64
CA HIS A 198 16.30 10.77 -11.52
C HIS A 198 17.02 10.26 -12.78
N ILE A 199 16.69 9.08 -13.28
CA ILE A 199 17.25 8.51 -14.52
C ILE A 199 17.03 9.47 -15.68
N LYS A 200 15.80 9.95 -15.90
CA LYS A 200 15.49 10.91 -16.99
C LYS A 200 16.28 12.21 -16.83
N LYS A 201 16.48 12.70 -15.61
CA LYS A 201 17.30 13.88 -15.32
C LYS A 201 18.78 13.65 -15.68
N TRP A 202 19.35 12.48 -15.36
CA TRP A 202 20.73 12.15 -15.71
C TRP A 202 20.94 12.00 -17.21
N ILE A 203 19.98 11.40 -17.92
CA ILE A 203 19.99 11.32 -19.39
C ILE A 203 19.97 12.74 -20.00
N ALA A 204 19.11 13.62 -19.50
CA ALA A 204 19.02 15.02 -19.95
C ALA A 204 20.31 15.81 -19.66
N ALA A 205 21.11 15.40 -18.64
CA ALA A 205 22.42 15.95 -18.35
C ALA A 205 23.55 15.34 -19.21
N GLY A 206 23.23 14.44 -20.15
CA GLY A 206 24.18 13.85 -21.10
C GLY A 206 24.80 12.51 -20.64
N GLU A 207 24.32 11.92 -19.54
CA GLU A 207 24.79 10.58 -19.13
C GLU A 207 24.22 9.50 -20.06
N SER A 208 25.06 8.52 -20.44
CA SER A 208 24.69 7.43 -21.36
C SER A 208 24.07 6.25 -20.64
N THR A 209 23.09 5.59 -21.26
CA THR A 209 22.47 4.35 -20.78
C THR A 209 21.80 3.60 -21.93
N ILE A 210 21.70 2.27 -21.78
CA ILE A 210 20.94 1.42 -22.72
C ILE A 210 19.42 1.46 -22.43
N MET A 211 18.98 2.06 -21.33
CA MET A 211 17.57 2.06 -20.91
C MET A 211 16.64 2.71 -21.95
N THR A 212 17.11 3.76 -22.65
CA THR A 212 16.31 4.42 -23.70
C THR A 212 16.03 3.48 -24.87
N GLU A 213 17.02 2.69 -25.29
CA GLU A 213 16.87 1.68 -26.34
C GLU A 213 15.95 0.54 -25.87
N LEU A 214 16.20 0.00 -24.66
CA LEU A 214 15.39 -1.08 -24.07
C LEU A 214 13.91 -0.71 -23.89
N ALA A 215 13.63 0.56 -23.61
CA ALA A 215 12.27 1.08 -23.44
C ALA A 215 11.61 1.45 -24.79
N GLY A 216 12.37 1.55 -25.87
CA GLY A 216 11.84 2.11 -27.12
C GLY A 216 11.51 3.60 -27.04
N GLY A 217 12.15 4.35 -26.13
CA GLY A 217 11.99 5.79 -25.93
C GLY A 217 12.11 6.23 -24.49
N LEU A 218 12.49 7.51 -24.28
CA LEU A 218 12.72 8.07 -22.95
C LEU A 218 11.47 8.01 -22.04
N ASP A 219 10.30 8.23 -22.62
CA ASP A 219 9.04 8.30 -21.84
C ASP A 219 8.59 6.94 -21.32
N ASN A 220 9.00 5.87 -21.95
CA ASN A 220 8.66 4.50 -21.61
C ASN A 220 9.59 3.87 -20.56
N ILE A 221 10.59 4.59 -20.06
CA ILE A 221 11.47 4.09 -19.01
C ILE A 221 10.67 3.95 -17.72
N ASP A 222 10.70 2.73 -17.16
CA ASP A 222 10.10 2.34 -15.89
C ASP A 222 11.08 1.48 -15.06
N THR A 223 10.61 0.97 -13.93
CA THR A 223 11.43 0.11 -13.04
C THR A 223 11.70 -1.29 -13.62
N LEU A 224 10.89 -1.77 -14.56
CA LEU A 224 11.16 -3.03 -15.27
C LEU A 224 12.29 -2.85 -16.28
N VAL A 225 12.33 -1.70 -16.96
CA VAL A 225 13.44 -1.34 -17.85
C VAL A 225 14.74 -1.14 -17.05
N LEU A 226 14.64 -0.48 -15.89
CA LEU A 226 15.78 -0.36 -14.95
C LEU A 226 16.34 -1.73 -14.58
N GLU A 227 15.49 -2.68 -14.20
CA GLU A 227 15.89 -4.03 -13.86
C GLU A 227 16.60 -4.73 -15.02
N LYS A 228 16.04 -4.69 -16.23
CA LYS A 228 16.62 -5.29 -17.42
C LYS A 228 17.99 -4.69 -17.78
N ALA A 229 18.17 -3.39 -17.59
CA ALA A 229 19.42 -2.69 -17.82
C ALA A 229 20.47 -3.04 -16.74
N TYR A 230 20.03 -3.16 -15.48
CA TYR A 230 20.89 -3.63 -14.39
C TYR A 230 21.46 -5.03 -14.67
N ASP A 231 20.61 -5.96 -15.12
CA ASP A 231 21.04 -7.33 -15.47
C ASP A 231 22.02 -7.37 -16.65
N LYS A 232 22.09 -6.29 -17.44
CA LYS A 232 23.08 -6.09 -18.52
C LYS A 232 24.29 -5.26 -18.09
N ASN A 233 24.45 -5.00 -16.79
CA ASN A 233 25.53 -4.20 -16.21
C ASN A 233 25.60 -2.75 -16.71
N ASP A 234 24.46 -2.13 -17.03
CA ASP A 234 24.40 -0.72 -17.39
C ASP A 234 24.82 0.16 -16.20
N PRO A 235 25.83 1.05 -16.36
CA PRO A 235 26.34 1.84 -15.24
C PRO A 235 25.29 2.77 -14.61
N MET A 236 24.38 3.34 -15.42
CA MET A 236 23.32 4.20 -14.91
C MET A 236 22.27 3.39 -14.15
N ALA A 237 21.94 2.19 -14.61
CA ALA A 237 21.02 1.30 -13.90
C ALA A 237 21.59 0.87 -12.55
N ILE A 238 22.90 0.55 -12.50
CA ILE A 238 23.61 0.24 -11.25
C ILE A 238 23.59 1.46 -10.32
N LYS A 239 23.89 2.67 -10.81
CA LYS A 239 23.82 3.92 -10.06
C LYS A 239 22.42 4.14 -9.47
N ALA A 240 21.38 3.95 -10.28
CA ALA A 240 19.98 4.14 -9.86
C ALA A 240 19.56 3.13 -8.79
N LEU A 241 19.88 1.85 -8.97
CA LEU A 241 19.53 0.82 -7.99
C LEU A 241 20.31 1.02 -6.68
N ASN A 242 21.58 1.38 -6.74
CA ASN A 242 22.39 1.67 -5.55
C ASN A 242 21.83 2.88 -4.77
N GLN A 243 21.45 3.97 -5.46
CA GLN A 243 20.79 5.11 -4.80
C GLN A 243 19.51 4.67 -4.09
N MET A 244 18.67 3.91 -4.79
CA MET A 244 17.38 3.46 -4.29
C MET A 244 17.54 2.60 -3.04
N THR A 245 18.38 1.58 -3.10
CA THR A 245 18.57 0.62 -2.01
C THR A 245 19.30 1.22 -0.81
N HIS A 246 20.25 2.13 -1.03
CA HIS A 246 20.91 2.87 0.04
C HIS A 246 19.92 3.70 0.85
N TRP A 247 19.10 4.52 0.20
CA TRP A 247 18.12 5.34 0.92
C TRP A 247 17.01 4.51 1.57
N LEU A 248 16.63 3.38 0.98
CA LEU A 248 15.69 2.45 1.62
C LEU A 248 16.29 1.80 2.86
N GLY A 249 17.57 1.42 2.87
CA GLY A 249 18.23 0.89 4.06
C GLY A 249 18.23 1.90 5.22
N ILE A 250 18.54 3.17 4.93
CA ILE A 250 18.46 4.26 5.92
C ILE A 250 17.02 4.47 6.39
N TRP A 251 16.04 4.42 5.50
CA TRP A 251 14.64 4.56 5.85
C TRP A 251 14.16 3.46 6.80
N PHE A 252 14.51 2.21 6.54
CA PHE A 252 14.21 1.10 7.45
C PHE A 252 14.89 1.25 8.80
N TYR A 253 16.14 1.71 8.82
CA TYR A 253 16.84 2.00 10.07
C TYR A 253 16.13 3.09 10.87
N ASN A 254 15.70 4.17 10.23
CA ASN A 254 14.96 5.24 10.88
C ASN A 254 13.62 4.74 11.46
N LEU A 255 12.90 3.86 10.78
CA LEU A 255 11.71 3.22 11.32
C LEU A 255 12.04 2.33 12.53
N TYR A 256 13.13 1.55 12.43
CA TYR A 256 13.58 0.70 13.53
C TYR A 256 13.90 1.50 14.78
N VAL A 257 14.72 2.53 14.71
CA VAL A 257 15.10 3.30 15.88
C VAL A 257 13.95 4.15 16.45
N SER A 258 13.00 4.58 15.60
CA SER A 258 11.88 5.41 16.04
C SER A 258 10.81 4.60 16.77
N PHE A 259 10.60 3.35 16.39
CA PHE A 259 9.49 2.53 16.90
C PHE A 259 9.94 1.26 17.60
N ASN A 260 11.20 0.88 17.48
CA ASN A 260 11.79 -0.35 18.00
C ASN A 260 10.97 -1.60 17.61
N VAL A 261 10.58 -1.66 16.33
CA VAL A 261 9.87 -2.79 15.71
C VAL A 261 10.85 -3.54 14.82
N ASN A 262 10.99 -4.83 15.06
CA ASN A 262 12.02 -5.66 14.43
C ASN A 262 11.50 -6.53 13.27
N CYS A 263 10.26 -6.34 12.82
CA CYS A 263 9.68 -7.09 11.70
C CYS A 263 9.18 -6.13 10.62
N PHE A 264 9.78 -6.23 9.43
CA PHE A 264 9.41 -5.49 8.24
C PHE A 264 8.91 -6.46 7.17
N ILE A 265 7.63 -6.34 6.81
CA ILE A 265 7.03 -7.09 5.71
C ILE A 265 7.05 -6.20 4.48
N ILE A 266 7.81 -6.57 3.47
CA ILE A 266 8.04 -5.76 2.29
C ILE A 266 7.14 -6.27 1.17
N GLY A 267 6.24 -5.42 0.70
CA GLY A 267 5.35 -5.68 -0.44
C GLY A 267 5.64 -4.74 -1.61
N GLY A 268 4.76 -4.80 -2.62
CA GLY A 268 4.84 -3.96 -3.81
C GLY A 268 5.74 -4.51 -4.92
N GLY A 269 5.69 -3.88 -6.10
CA GLY A 269 6.32 -4.42 -7.30
C GLY A 269 7.85 -4.47 -7.28
N LEU A 270 8.52 -3.63 -6.47
CA LEU A 270 9.97 -3.58 -6.44
C LEU A 270 10.61 -4.83 -5.82
N VAL A 271 9.89 -5.57 -4.96
CA VAL A 271 10.41 -6.83 -4.38
C VAL A 271 10.63 -7.93 -5.43
N ASN A 272 9.99 -7.82 -6.59
CA ASN A 272 10.16 -8.77 -7.69
C ASN A 272 11.59 -8.76 -8.27
N MET A 273 12.37 -7.70 -8.03
CA MET A 273 13.79 -7.68 -8.37
C MET A 273 14.62 -8.68 -7.54
N GLY A 274 14.04 -9.24 -6.47
CA GLY A 274 14.70 -10.26 -5.65
C GLY A 274 15.89 -9.73 -4.84
N GLU A 275 16.90 -10.58 -4.63
CA GLU A 275 18.03 -10.28 -3.74
C GLU A 275 18.93 -9.13 -4.25
N LYS A 276 18.98 -8.88 -5.58
CA LYS A 276 19.69 -7.69 -6.12
C LYS A 276 19.13 -6.36 -5.59
N PHE A 277 17.86 -6.35 -5.13
CA PHE A 277 17.22 -5.22 -4.48
C PHE A 277 17.27 -5.31 -2.95
N LEU A 278 16.98 -6.48 -2.38
CA LEU A 278 16.83 -6.66 -0.95
C LEU A 278 18.16 -6.72 -0.19
N ASP A 279 19.18 -7.38 -0.72
CA ASP A 279 20.48 -7.50 -0.05
C ASP A 279 21.19 -6.15 0.16
N PRO A 280 21.24 -5.23 -0.82
CA PRO A 280 21.82 -3.91 -0.58
C PRO A 280 21.06 -3.09 0.48
N ILE A 281 19.72 -3.25 0.56
CA ILE A 281 18.90 -2.61 1.60
C ILE A 281 19.31 -3.12 2.98
N ARG A 282 19.40 -4.46 3.15
CA ARG A 282 19.83 -5.09 4.42
C ARG A 282 21.22 -4.64 4.81
N ARG A 283 22.18 -4.66 3.88
CA ARG A 283 23.56 -4.23 4.13
C ARG A 283 23.62 -2.78 4.62
N THR A 284 22.91 -1.87 3.96
CA THR A 284 22.86 -0.47 4.41
C THR A 284 22.20 -0.34 5.78
N PHE A 285 21.12 -1.07 6.05
CA PHE A 285 20.53 -1.11 7.38
C PHE A 285 21.54 -1.57 8.44
N ASP A 286 22.28 -2.65 8.18
CA ASP A 286 23.25 -3.25 9.11
C ASP A 286 24.46 -2.33 9.35
N GLU A 287 24.86 -1.50 8.38
CA GLU A 287 25.91 -0.47 8.56
C GLU A 287 25.60 0.52 9.69
N TYR A 288 24.30 0.84 9.87
CA TYR A 288 23.85 1.76 10.92
C TYR A 288 23.41 1.04 12.19
N ASN A 289 22.88 -0.17 12.06
CA ASN A 289 22.40 -0.96 13.20
C ASN A 289 23.59 -1.54 13.99
N ARG A 290 23.75 -1.08 15.23
CA ARG A 290 24.77 -1.59 16.17
C ARG A 290 24.20 -2.61 17.16
N ASP A 291 22.93 -2.95 17.00
CA ASP A 291 22.23 -3.92 17.85
C ASP A 291 22.34 -5.32 17.22
N GLU A 292 22.76 -6.30 18.01
CA GLU A 292 22.87 -7.70 17.58
C GLU A 292 21.53 -8.45 17.62
N ARG A 293 20.47 -7.81 18.12
CA ARG A 293 19.15 -8.42 18.18
C ARG A 293 18.57 -8.58 16.76
N PRO A 294 17.86 -9.70 16.48
CA PRO A 294 17.43 -10.01 15.12
C PRO A 294 16.38 -9.02 14.62
N VAL A 295 16.60 -8.53 13.39
CA VAL A 295 15.63 -7.77 12.62
C VAL A 295 15.26 -8.59 11.38
N TYR A 296 13.97 -8.70 11.11
CA TYR A 296 13.41 -9.55 10.07
C TYR A 296 12.90 -8.71 8.90
N PHE A 297 13.50 -8.93 7.73
CA PHE A 297 13.03 -8.42 6.46
C PHE A 297 12.38 -9.57 5.70
N LYS A 298 11.05 -9.58 5.63
CA LYS A 298 10.28 -10.64 4.98
C LYS A 298 9.54 -10.09 3.78
N ILE A 299 9.44 -10.90 2.73
CA ILE A 299 8.62 -10.55 1.57
C ILE A 299 7.16 -10.87 1.91
N ALA A 300 6.27 -9.97 1.56
CA ALA A 300 4.83 -10.17 1.66
C ALA A 300 4.41 -11.40 0.85
N GLN A 301 3.53 -12.20 1.42
CA GLN A 301 2.97 -13.40 0.76
C GLN A 301 1.82 -13.05 -0.19
N SER A 302 1.69 -11.78 -0.55
CA SER A 302 0.60 -11.21 -1.31
C SER A 302 0.12 -12.10 -2.46
N GLY A 303 -1.14 -12.49 -2.40
CA GLY A 303 -1.87 -13.19 -3.47
C GLY A 303 -2.96 -12.29 -4.03
N GLU A 304 -3.70 -12.79 -5.03
CA GLU A 304 -4.77 -12.02 -5.69
C GLU A 304 -5.85 -11.51 -4.73
N ASP A 305 -6.08 -12.19 -3.61
CA ASP A 305 -7.15 -11.89 -2.66
C ASP A 305 -6.67 -11.12 -1.41
N TYR A 306 -5.37 -10.83 -1.26
CA TYR A 306 -4.85 -10.20 -0.04
C TYR A 306 -5.45 -8.80 0.23
N GLY A 307 -5.67 -7.99 -0.80
CA GLY A 307 -6.37 -6.72 -0.65
C GLY A 307 -7.80 -6.90 -0.15
N ILE A 308 -8.52 -7.88 -0.70
CA ILE A 308 -9.89 -8.25 -0.31
C ILE A 308 -9.90 -8.77 1.14
N LEU A 309 -9.02 -9.71 1.47
CA LEU A 309 -8.88 -10.28 2.81
C LEU A 309 -8.58 -9.19 3.86
N GLY A 310 -7.63 -8.31 3.56
CA GLY A 310 -7.26 -7.21 4.44
C GLY A 310 -8.39 -6.20 4.64
N ALA A 311 -9.10 -5.86 3.57
CA ALA A 311 -10.27 -5.00 3.66
C ALA A 311 -11.39 -5.63 4.51
N ALA A 312 -11.66 -6.93 4.35
CA ALA A 312 -12.62 -7.65 5.18
C ALA A 312 -12.20 -7.68 6.66
N GLU A 313 -10.90 -7.87 6.95
CA GLU A 313 -10.38 -7.86 8.32
C GLU A 313 -10.56 -6.50 9.04
N LEU A 314 -10.67 -5.39 8.31
CA LEU A 314 -11.02 -4.10 8.92
C LEU A 314 -12.35 -4.15 9.66
N VAL A 315 -13.32 -4.92 9.16
CA VAL A 315 -14.63 -5.10 9.82
C VAL A 315 -14.44 -5.77 11.18
N TYR A 316 -13.67 -6.86 11.25
CA TYR A 316 -13.42 -7.56 12.51
C TYR A 316 -12.60 -6.75 13.51
N CYS A 317 -11.62 -5.96 13.04
CA CYS A 317 -10.87 -5.03 13.89
C CYS A 317 -11.80 -3.99 14.52
N ASN A 318 -12.73 -3.40 13.73
CA ASN A 318 -13.67 -2.42 14.22
C ASN A 318 -14.65 -3.00 15.26
N MET A 319 -15.14 -4.23 15.04
CA MET A 319 -16.00 -4.92 16.03
C MET A 319 -15.28 -5.14 17.36
N GLY A 320 -14.00 -5.47 17.34
CA GLY A 320 -13.18 -5.63 18.56
C GLY A 320 -12.81 -4.31 19.25
N GLU A 321 -12.90 -3.17 18.55
CA GLU A 321 -12.73 -1.82 19.10
C GLU A 321 -14.01 -1.31 19.78
N ASN A 322 -15.17 -1.63 19.24
CA ASN A 322 -16.47 -1.22 19.76
C ASN A 322 -16.92 -2.02 21.00
N ASN A 323 -16.27 -3.14 21.31
CA ASN A 323 -16.58 -4.00 22.47
C ASN A 323 -15.68 -3.71 23.69
N LYS A 324 -14.92 -2.62 23.71
CA LYS A 324 -14.12 -2.13 24.84
C LYS A 324 -14.66 -0.81 25.36
#